data_124cdaf1009b362fc69da0669b376137
#
_entry.id   124cdaf1009b362fc69da0669b376137
#
_cell.length_a   1.000
_cell.length_b   1.000
_cell.length_c   1.000
_cell.angle_alpha   90.00
_cell.angle_beta   90.00
_cell.angle_gamma   90.00
#
_symmetry.space_group_name_H-M   'P 1'
#
loop_
_entity.id
_entity.type
_entity.pdbx_description
1 polymer ?
#
loop_
_entity_poly.entity_id
_entity_poly.type
_entity_poly.pdbx_seq_one_letter_code
_entity_poly.pdbx_strand_id
1 'polypeptide(L)'
;MARPKEFNQEKALRKAVGIFSQQGFAATSTDELMRVMDVGRQSMYDTFGDKRALFLKALEMYVTESVRSINVELERPGSALSAVQNALAIFAERNDLSSAEGCMGLNAIGEFGQRDADVTRITHKAASVQRQALMQVLTRAKEQGELSSDADLDSMADFFESTLAGIRMAAKAGKSRQALRNIAALAGKVYMGSDR
;
A
#
# COMPACT_ATOMS: atom_id res chain seq x y z
N MET A 1 -6.47 33.58 28.02
CA MET A 1 -6.09 33.09 26.68
C MET A 1 -6.60 31.67 26.55
N ALA A 2 -7.49 31.39 25.60
CA ALA A 2 -7.98 30.04 25.38
C ALA A 2 -6.83 29.17 24.82
N ARG A 3 -6.55 28.04 25.47
CA ARG A 3 -5.58 27.05 25.00
C ARG A 3 -6.01 26.60 23.60
N PRO A 4 -5.12 26.59 22.58
CA PRO A 4 -5.47 26.11 21.25
C PRO A 4 -6.02 24.70 21.40
N LYS A 5 -7.15 24.41 20.77
CA LYS A 5 -7.76 23.08 20.77
C LYS A 5 -6.75 22.11 20.17
N GLU A 6 -6.19 21.23 21.01
CA GLU A 6 -5.23 20.24 20.60
C GLU A 6 -5.91 19.32 19.55
N PHE A 7 -5.53 19.46 18.28
CA PHE A 7 -6.12 18.66 17.21
C PHE A 7 -5.50 17.25 17.22
N ASN A 8 -6.28 16.27 16.80
CA ASN A 8 -5.81 14.91 16.69
C ASN A 8 -4.88 14.80 15.46
N GLN A 9 -3.56 14.70 15.71
CA GLN A 9 -2.52 14.66 14.68
C GLN A 9 -2.69 13.48 13.73
N GLU A 10 -3.04 12.30 14.24
CA GLU A 10 -3.26 11.10 13.43
C GLU A 10 -4.45 11.29 12.48
N LYS A 11 -5.57 11.82 12.99
CA LYS A 11 -6.75 12.10 12.17
C LYS A 11 -6.45 13.11 11.08
N ALA A 12 -5.69 14.15 11.40
CA ALA A 12 -5.26 15.15 10.42
C ALA A 12 -4.34 14.54 9.35
N LEU A 13 -3.39 13.71 9.76
CA LEU A 13 -2.48 13.02 8.84
C LEU A 13 -3.23 12.06 7.90
N ARG A 14 -4.24 11.32 8.38
CA ARG A 14 -5.12 10.47 7.53
C ARG A 14 -5.86 11.29 6.47
N LYS A 15 -6.32 12.48 6.82
CA LYS A 15 -6.93 13.40 5.85
C LYS A 15 -5.93 13.87 4.78
N ALA A 16 -4.67 14.16 5.19
CA ALA A 16 -3.60 14.48 4.25
C ALA A 16 -3.28 13.32 3.31
N VAL A 17 -3.27 12.06 3.82
CA VAL A 17 -3.14 10.86 2.98
C VAL A 17 -4.21 10.83 1.89
N GLY A 18 -5.48 11.11 2.21
CA GLY A 18 -6.56 11.14 1.23
C GLY A 18 -6.30 12.13 0.10
N ILE A 19 -5.94 13.39 0.41
CA ILE A 19 -5.67 14.42 -0.60
C ILE A 19 -4.45 14.07 -1.45
N PHE A 20 -3.35 13.64 -0.84
CA PHE A 20 -2.15 13.25 -1.58
C PHE A 20 -2.38 11.99 -2.44
N SER A 21 -3.27 11.08 -2.01
CA SER A 21 -3.65 9.92 -2.82
C SER A 21 -4.42 10.31 -4.08
N GLN A 22 -5.28 11.33 -3.98
CA GLN A 22 -6.11 11.82 -5.10
C GLN A 22 -5.28 12.63 -6.10
N GLN A 23 -4.53 13.60 -5.62
CA GLN A 23 -3.93 14.66 -6.45
C GLN A 23 -2.42 14.48 -6.64
N GLY A 24 -1.74 13.70 -5.78
CA GLY A 24 -0.29 13.66 -5.70
C GLY A 24 0.29 14.85 -4.93
N PHE A 25 1.62 14.94 -4.89
CA PHE A 25 2.33 15.98 -4.17
C PHE A 25 2.27 17.34 -4.89
N ALA A 26 2.58 17.35 -6.19
CA ALA A 26 2.74 18.60 -6.94
C ALA A 26 1.44 19.40 -6.99
N ALA A 27 0.31 18.77 -7.29
CA ALA A 27 -0.99 19.42 -7.44
C ALA A 27 -1.66 19.81 -6.11
N THR A 28 -1.26 19.23 -4.97
CA THR A 28 -1.84 19.54 -3.66
C THR A 28 -1.31 20.87 -3.14
N SER A 29 -2.19 21.81 -2.79
CA SER A 29 -1.81 23.08 -2.16
C SER A 29 -1.78 23.00 -0.63
N THR A 30 -0.94 23.86 -0.01
CA THR A 30 -0.90 23.95 1.47
C THR A 30 -2.23 24.44 2.04
N ASP A 31 -2.90 25.37 1.37
CA ASP A 31 -4.18 25.90 1.83
C ASP A 31 -5.29 24.83 1.79
N GLU A 32 -5.28 23.98 0.77
CA GLU A 32 -6.19 22.84 0.69
C GLU A 32 -5.92 21.82 1.80
N LEU A 33 -4.66 21.50 2.06
CA LEU A 33 -4.28 20.62 3.17
C LEU A 33 -4.79 21.15 4.49
N MET A 34 -4.55 22.42 4.80
CA MET A 34 -5.03 23.06 6.04
C MET A 34 -6.55 22.97 6.16
N ARG A 35 -7.27 23.26 5.08
CA ARG A 35 -8.74 23.20 5.03
C ARG A 35 -9.27 21.78 5.29
N VAL A 36 -8.70 20.75 4.63
CA VAL A 36 -9.16 19.37 4.76
C VAL A 36 -8.76 18.77 6.10
N MET A 37 -7.55 19.06 6.56
CA MET A 37 -7.05 18.61 7.86
C MET A 37 -7.78 19.29 9.02
N ASP A 38 -8.43 20.42 8.79
CA ASP A 38 -9.08 21.28 9.81
C ASP A 38 -8.05 21.78 10.84
N VAL A 39 -6.95 22.34 10.34
CA VAL A 39 -5.85 22.87 11.16
C VAL A 39 -5.46 24.27 10.70
N GLY A 40 -5.10 25.12 11.66
CA GLY A 40 -4.55 26.44 11.37
C GLY A 40 -3.10 26.35 10.83
N ARG A 41 -2.69 27.38 10.09
CA ARG A 41 -1.35 27.48 9.47
C ARG A 41 -0.24 27.23 10.49
N GLN A 42 -0.23 27.93 11.60
CA GLN A 42 0.79 27.78 12.64
C GLN A 42 0.84 26.36 13.18
N SER A 43 -0.32 25.76 13.53
CA SER A 43 -0.40 24.39 14.04
C SER A 43 0.09 23.35 13.04
N MET A 44 -0.17 23.56 11.74
CA MET A 44 0.32 22.67 10.68
C MET A 44 1.86 22.70 10.63
N TYR A 45 2.46 23.89 10.58
CA TYR A 45 3.92 24.04 10.52
C TYR A 45 4.61 23.53 11.79
N ASP A 46 4.06 23.84 12.97
CA ASP A 46 4.62 23.42 14.26
C ASP A 46 4.59 21.89 14.43
N THR A 47 3.54 21.22 13.88
CA THR A 47 3.35 19.78 14.07
C THR A 47 3.99 18.94 12.97
N PHE A 48 3.82 19.36 11.74
CA PHE A 48 4.20 18.54 10.58
C PHE A 48 5.41 19.08 9.83
N GLY A 49 5.78 20.33 10.04
CA GLY A 49 6.75 21.04 9.24
C GLY A 49 6.15 21.60 7.95
N ASP A 50 6.91 21.62 6.90
CA ASP A 50 6.45 22.08 5.59
C ASP A 50 5.60 21.00 4.86
N LYS A 51 5.08 21.37 3.68
CA LYS A 51 4.31 20.48 2.82
C LYS A 51 5.05 19.17 2.51
N ARG A 52 6.38 19.25 2.30
CA ARG A 52 7.21 18.07 2.02
C ARG A 52 7.30 17.16 3.24
N ALA A 53 7.56 17.70 4.41
CA ALA A 53 7.64 16.93 5.65
C ALA A 53 6.30 16.24 5.96
N LEU A 54 5.18 16.95 5.77
CA LEU A 54 3.84 16.37 5.89
C LEU A 54 3.62 15.25 4.88
N PHE A 55 4.02 15.44 3.61
CA PHE A 55 3.90 14.42 2.57
C PHE A 55 4.67 13.15 2.93
N LEU A 56 5.92 13.25 3.39
CA LEU A 56 6.73 12.09 3.76
C LEU A 56 6.12 11.32 4.95
N LYS A 57 5.60 12.03 5.96
CA LYS A 57 4.87 11.39 7.07
C LYS A 57 3.58 10.69 6.59
N ALA A 58 2.83 11.32 5.69
CA ALA A 58 1.63 10.74 5.11
C ALA A 58 1.95 9.51 4.25
N LEU A 59 3.02 9.57 3.45
CA LEU A 59 3.48 8.44 2.64
C LEU A 59 3.90 7.26 3.51
N GLU A 60 4.69 7.50 4.56
CA GLU A 60 5.11 6.45 5.50
C GLU A 60 3.92 5.80 6.20
N MET A 61 2.94 6.58 6.67
CA MET A 61 1.70 6.05 7.23
C MET A 61 0.96 5.18 6.21
N TYR A 62 0.73 5.68 5.00
CA TYR A 62 -0.01 4.99 3.95
C TYR A 62 0.62 3.65 3.58
N VAL A 63 1.94 3.63 3.28
CA VAL A 63 2.60 2.40 2.85
C VAL A 63 2.71 1.38 3.98
N THR A 64 2.94 1.83 5.22
CA THR A 64 2.99 0.96 6.41
C THR A 64 1.65 0.28 6.66
N GLU A 65 0.54 1.02 6.61
CA GLU A 65 -0.81 0.46 6.78
C GLU A 65 -1.18 -0.48 5.64
N SER A 66 -0.78 -0.13 4.41
CA SER A 66 -1.01 -0.98 3.23
C SER A 66 -0.30 -2.33 3.36
N VAL A 67 0.99 -2.33 3.71
CA VAL A 67 1.77 -3.56 3.92
C VAL A 67 1.22 -4.37 5.08
N ARG A 68 0.92 -3.71 6.20
CA ARG A 68 0.35 -4.39 7.37
C ARG A 68 -0.93 -5.15 7.04
N SER A 69 -1.84 -4.55 6.26
CA SER A 69 -3.11 -5.20 5.91
C SER A 69 -2.93 -6.46 5.07
N ILE A 70 -1.88 -6.53 4.24
CA ILE A 70 -1.54 -7.71 3.44
C ILE A 70 -0.85 -8.74 4.33
N ASN A 71 0.11 -8.34 5.16
CA ASN A 71 0.88 -9.25 5.99
C ASN A 71 0.01 -9.99 7.00
N VAL A 72 -1.03 -9.34 7.55
CA VAL A 72 -2.02 -10.02 8.42
C VAL A 72 -2.65 -11.23 7.73
N GLU A 73 -2.91 -11.16 6.42
CA GLU A 73 -3.47 -12.29 5.67
C GLU A 73 -2.42 -13.36 5.38
N LEU A 74 -1.19 -12.94 5.06
CA LEU A 74 -0.07 -13.86 4.81
C LEU A 74 0.30 -14.67 6.06
N GLU A 75 0.18 -14.06 7.25
CA GLU A 75 0.49 -14.69 8.54
C GLU A 75 -0.60 -15.65 9.05
N ARG A 76 -1.74 -15.77 8.36
CA ARG A 76 -2.81 -16.66 8.81
C ARG A 76 -2.33 -18.11 8.91
N PRO A 77 -2.76 -18.84 9.96
CA PRO A 77 -2.44 -20.25 10.12
C PRO A 77 -3.18 -21.09 9.07
N GLY A 78 -2.66 -22.29 8.82
CA GLY A 78 -3.21 -23.24 7.84
C GLY A 78 -2.40 -23.29 6.56
N SER A 79 -3.06 -23.56 5.43
CA SER A 79 -2.41 -23.63 4.11
C SER A 79 -1.73 -22.30 3.76
N ALA A 80 -0.46 -22.39 3.44
CA ALA A 80 0.36 -21.23 3.09
C ALA A 80 -0.10 -20.62 1.76
N LEU A 81 -0.42 -21.42 0.77
CA LEU A 81 -0.92 -20.93 -0.52
C LEU A 81 -2.32 -20.33 -0.41
N SER A 82 -3.18 -20.87 0.48
CA SER A 82 -4.46 -20.23 0.79
C SER A 82 -4.28 -18.84 1.41
N ALA A 83 -3.26 -18.64 2.26
CA ALA A 83 -2.94 -17.32 2.81
C ALA A 83 -2.54 -16.31 1.70
N VAL A 84 -1.73 -16.75 0.72
CA VAL A 84 -1.38 -15.93 -0.45
C VAL A 84 -2.61 -15.55 -1.28
N GLN A 85 -3.51 -16.52 -1.55
CA GLN A 85 -4.75 -16.26 -2.29
C GLN A 85 -5.66 -15.27 -1.54
N ASN A 86 -5.82 -15.46 -0.23
CA ASN A 86 -6.63 -14.55 0.60
C ASN A 86 -6.05 -13.14 0.63
N ALA A 87 -4.73 -13.00 0.71
CA ALA A 87 -4.07 -11.70 0.66
C ALA A 87 -4.36 -10.97 -0.66
N LEU A 88 -4.29 -11.65 -1.80
CA LEU A 88 -4.65 -11.09 -3.11
C LEU A 88 -6.14 -10.73 -3.19
N ALA A 89 -7.03 -11.62 -2.71
CA ALA A 89 -8.47 -11.40 -2.75
C ALA A 89 -8.88 -10.19 -1.89
N ILE A 90 -8.42 -10.13 -0.64
CA ILE A 90 -8.70 -9.01 0.28
C ILE A 90 -8.11 -7.72 -0.25
N PHE A 91 -6.92 -7.77 -0.85
CA PHE A 91 -6.33 -6.60 -1.48
C PHE A 91 -7.22 -6.03 -2.59
N ALA A 92 -7.77 -6.88 -3.47
CA ALA A 92 -8.67 -6.46 -4.55
C ALA A 92 -10.02 -5.89 -4.05
N GLU A 93 -10.43 -6.23 -2.82
CA GLU A 93 -11.67 -5.75 -2.18
C GLU A 93 -11.51 -4.42 -1.42
N ARG A 94 -10.29 -3.93 -1.27
CA ARG A 94 -10.03 -2.71 -0.48
C ARG A 94 -10.83 -1.52 -0.99
N ASN A 95 -11.43 -0.78 -0.07
CA ASN A 95 -12.24 0.39 -0.40
C ASN A 95 -11.42 1.53 -1.00
N ASP A 96 -10.15 1.67 -0.61
CA ASP A 96 -9.22 2.67 -1.16
C ASP A 96 -8.85 2.40 -2.63
N LEU A 97 -9.06 1.18 -3.15
CA LEU A 97 -8.91 0.88 -4.58
C LEU A 97 -10.15 1.27 -5.40
N SER A 98 -11.32 1.33 -4.77
CA SER A 98 -12.58 1.61 -5.48
C SER A 98 -12.99 3.07 -5.47
N SER A 99 -12.35 3.88 -4.63
CA SER A 99 -12.55 5.31 -4.62
C SER A 99 -11.67 5.96 -5.69
N ALA A 100 -12.13 7.06 -6.26
CA ALA A 100 -11.32 7.94 -7.13
C ALA A 100 -10.07 8.49 -6.40
N GLU A 101 -9.83 8.00 -5.18
CA GLU A 101 -8.78 8.46 -4.26
C GLU A 101 -7.35 8.07 -4.69
N GLY A 102 -7.19 7.25 -5.73
CA GLY A 102 -5.86 6.92 -6.23
C GLY A 102 -4.98 6.15 -5.22
N CYS A 103 -3.75 5.89 -5.60
CA CYS A 103 -2.76 5.23 -4.73
C CYS A 103 -1.60 6.20 -4.46
N MET A 104 -1.46 6.63 -3.21
CA MET A 104 -0.37 7.54 -2.82
C MET A 104 1.01 6.98 -3.16
N GLY A 105 1.22 5.67 -3.01
CA GLY A 105 2.48 5.02 -3.36
C GLY A 105 2.79 5.07 -4.85
N LEU A 106 1.81 4.77 -5.72
CA LEU A 106 1.98 4.89 -7.18
C LEU A 106 2.17 6.33 -7.63
N ASN A 107 1.44 7.28 -7.01
CA ASN A 107 1.64 8.70 -7.29
C ASN A 107 3.04 9.14 -6.90
N ALA A 108 3.52 8.74 -5.72
CA ALA A 108 4.88 9.06 -5.27
C ALA A 108 5.95 8.49 -6.23
N ILE A 109 5.80 7.24 -6.68
CA ILE A 109 6.71 6.64 -7.66
C ILE A 109 6.63 7.40 -9.00
N GLY A 110 5.44 7.76 -9.46
CA GLY A 110 5.23 8.49 -10.72
C GLY A 110 5.83 9.90 -10.71
N GLU A 111 5.70 10.64 -9.59
CA GLU A 111 6.19 12.01 -9.47
C GLU A 111 7.70 12.09 -9.18
N PHE A 112 8.20 11.23 -8.33
CA PHE A 112 9.57 11.32 -7.81
C PHE A 112 10.52 10.29 -8.44
N GLY A 113 10.00 9.11 -8.83
CA GLY A 113 10.82 8.01 -9.31
C GLY A 113 11.88 7.61 -8.28
N GLN A 114 13.09 7.37 -8.74
CA GLN A 114 14.25 7.08 -7.88
C GLN A 114 15.09 8.33 -7.55
N ARG A 115 14.65 9.53 -7.97
CA ARG A 115 15.42 10.76 -7.81
C ARG A 115 15.31 11.36 -6.41
N ASP A 116 14.30 10.97 -5.65
CA ASP A 116 14.06 11.45 -4.29
C ASP A 116 14.44 10.37 -3.28
N ALA A 117 15.54 10.60 -2.57
CA ALA A 117 16.11 9.63 -1.62
C ALA A 117 15.17 9.30 -0.46
N ASP A 118 14.37 10.27 0.03
CA ASP A 118 13.45 10.02 1.15
C ASP A 118 12.24 9.19 0.70
N VAL A 119 11.67 9.52 -0.45
CA VAL A 119 10.56 8.76 -1.05
C VAL A 119 11.02 7.33 -1.35
N THR A 120 12.19 7.18 -1.97
CA THR A 120 12.79 5.88 -2.28
C THR A 120 13.01 5.07 -1.01
N ARG A 121 13.58 5.65 0.04
CA ARG A 121 13.82 4.99 1.32
C ARG A 121 12.52 4.49 1.95
N ILE A 122 11.46 5.31 1.97
CA ILE A 122 10.17 4.94 2.55
C ILE A 122 9.52 3.80 1.77
N THR A 123 9.48 3.91 0.44
CA THR A 123 8.84 2.89 -0.41
C THR A 123 9.62 1.58 -0.44
N HIS A 124 10.95 1.62 -0.49
CA HIS A 124 11.79 0.40 -0.44
C HIS A 124 11.70 -0.30 0.91
N LYS A 125 11.69 0.45 2.03
CA LYS A 125 11.50 -0.14 3.36
C LYS A 125 10.17 -0.91 3.43
N ALA A 126 9.09 -0.31 2.95
CA ALA A 126 7.78 -0.95 2.94
C ALA A 126 7.76 -2.20 2.04
N ALA A 127 8.33 -2.11 0.82
CA ALA A 127 8.44 -3.24 -0.09
C ALA A 127 9.28 -4.38 0.51
N SER A 128 10.41 -4.07 1.16
CA SER A 128 11.25 -5.07 1.82
C SER A 128 10.52 -5.81 2.94
N VAL A 129 9.75 -5.11 3.77
CA VAL A 129 8.92 -5.73 4.83
C VAL A 129 7.86 -6.67 4.24
N GLN A 130 7.20 -6.26 3.15
CA GLN A 130 6.21 -7.08 2.48
C GLN A 130 6.84 -8.33 1.84
N ARG A 131 7.95 -8.16 1.12
CA ARG A 131 8.69 -9.26 0.50
C ARG A 131 9.14 -10.28 1.55
N GLN A 132 9.67 -9.82 2.68
CA GLN A 132 10.09 -10.71 3.76
C GLN A 132 8.95 -11.57 4.29
N ALA A 133 7.78 -11.00 4.56
CA ALA A 133 6.60 -11.75 5.00
C ALA A 133 6.16 -12.76 3.94
N LEU A 134 6.13 -12.36 2.66
CA LEU A 134 5.78 -13.24 1.56
C LEU A 134 6.75 -14.40 1.41
N MET A 135 8.07 -14.17 1.48
CA MET A 135 9.10 -15.21 1.40
C MET A 135 8.96 -16.24 2.54
N GLN A 136 8.62 -15.79 3.75
CA GLN A 136 8.32 -16.70 4.87
C GLN A 136 7.13 -17.62 4.57
N VAL A 137 6.06 -17.07 3.98
CA VAL A 137 4.88 -17.85 3.61
C VAL A 137 5.19 -18.84 2.49
N LEU A 138 5.91 -18.42 1.45
CA LEU A 138 6.31 -19.31 0.35
C LEU A 138 7.26 -20.43 0.82
N THR A 139 8.17 -20.13 1.75
CA THR A 139 9.03 -21.15 2.39
C THR A 139 8.17 -22.15 3.17
N ARG A 140 7.20 -21.67 3.96
CA ARG A 140 6.24 -22.53 4.65
C ARG A 140 5.43 -23.39 3.68
N ALA A 141 5.05 -22.89 2.51
CA ALA A 141 4.38 -23.66 1.48
C ALA A 141 5.23 -24.84 0.98
N LYS A 142 6.54 -24.66 0.80
CA LYS A 142 7.46 -25.76 0.50
C LYS A 142 7.54 -26.78 1.64
N GLU A 143 7.66 -26.32 2.87
CA GLU A 143 7.70 -27.19 4.05
C GLU A 143 6.41 -28.00 4.24
N GLN A 144 5.27 -27.44 3.87
CA GLN A 144 3.96 -28.10 3.90
C GLN A 144 3.72 -29.03 2.69
N GLY A 145 4.64 -29.05 1.71
CA GLY A 145 4.46 -29.81 0.48
C GLY A 145 3.42 -29.22 -0.47
N GLU A 146 3.03 -27.96 -0.27
CA GLU A 146 2.09 -27.24 -1.15
C GLU A 146 2.79 -26.67 -2.39
N LEU A 147 4.13 -26.49 -2.34
CA LEU A 147 4.98 -26.15 -3.46
C LEU A 147 6.07 -27.20 -3.64
N SER A 148 6.49 -27.39 -4.89
CA SER A 148 7.64 -28.23 -5.22
C SER A 148 8.92 -27.70 -4.54
N SER A 149 9.83 -28.61 -4.20
CA SER A 149 11.12 -28.26 -3.59
C SER A 149 11.99 -27.37 -4.48
N ASP A 150 11.82 -27.44 -5.80
CA ASP A 150 12.54 -26.64 -6.82
C ASP A 150 11.79 -25.36 -7.23
N ALA A 151 10.61 -25.06 -6.63
CA ALA A 151 9.88 -23.85 -6.94
C ALA A 151 10.74 -22.58 -6.75
N ASP A 152 10.71 -21.70 -7.72
CA ASP A 152 11.42 -20.41 -7.68
C ASP A 152 10.64 -19.39 -6.86
N LEU A 153 10.98 -19.28 -5.57
CA LEU A 153 10.29 -18.39 -4.63
C LEU A 153 10.51 -16.92 -4.96
N ASP A 154 11.64 -16.55 -5.53
CA ASP A 154 11.91 -15.16 -5.91
C ASP A 154 11.02 -14.72 -7.07
N SER A 155 10.90 -15.53 -8.13
CA SER A 155 9.97 -15.25 -9.23
C SER A 155 8.51 -15.23 -8.76
N MET A 156 8.14 -16.11 -7.83
CA MET A 156 6.81 -16.07 -7.22
C MET A 156 6.57 -14.77 -6.43
N ALA A 157 7.56 -14.30 -5.68
CA ALA A 157 7.46 -13.04 -4.95
C ALA A 157 7.35 -11.85 -5.90
N ASP A 158 8.15 -11.81 -6.96
CA ASP A 158 8.09 -10.76 -7.99
C ASP A 158 6.72 -10.73 -8.70
N PHE A 159 6.15 -11.90 -8.97
CA PHE A 159 4.80 -12.01 -9.54
C PHE A 159 3.72 -11.47 -8.59
N PHE A 160 3.81 -11.77 -7.29
CA PHE A 160 2.89 -11.24 -6.28
C PHE A 160 2.94 -9.71 -6.23
N GLU A 161 4.13 -9.14 -6.09
CA GLU A 161 4.35 -7.70 -6.01
C GLU A 161 3.85 -6.98 -7.27
N SER A 162 4.15 -7.55 -8.44
CA SER A 162 3.69 -7.05 -9.74
C SER A 162 2.16 -7.12 -9.87
N THR A 163 1.54 -8.18 -9.35
CA THR A 163 0.08 -8.35 -9.33
C THR A 163 -0.58 -7.28 -8.46
N LEU A 164 -0.06 -7.01 -7.27
CA LEU A 164 -0.57 -5.93 -6.41
C LEU A 164 -0.47 -4.56 -7.09
N ALA A 165 0.67 -4.27 -7.72
CA ALA A 165 0.87 -3.03 -8.48
C ALA A 165 -0.10 -2.95 -9.67
N GLY A 166 -0.30 -4.05 -10.39
CA GLY A 166 -1.25 -4.17 -11.50
C GLY A 166 -2.70 -3.94 -11.07
N ILE A 167 -3.14 -4.53 -9.96
CA ILE A 167 -4.48 -4.31 -9.39
C ILE A 167 -4.69 -2.82 -9.06
N ARG A 168 -3.72 -2.18 -8.42
CA ARG A 168 -3.79 -0.74 -8.11
C ARG A 168 -3.88 0.12 -9.37
N MET A 169 -3.07 -0.18 -10.37
CA MET A 169 -3.09 0.54 -11.64
C MET A 169 -4.41 0.32 -12.38
N ALA A 170 -4.94 -0.90 -12.40
CA ALA A 170 -6.23 -1.22 -12.99
C ALA A 170 -7.37 -0.47 -12.29
N ALA A 171 -7.35 -0.40 -10.95
CA ALA A 171 -8.31 0.37 -10.17
C ALA A 171 -8.25 1.87 -10.51
N LYS A 172 -7.04 2.44 -10.56
CA LYS A 172 -6.80 3.84 -10.97
C LYS A 172 -7.28 4.13 -12.39
N ALA A 173 -7.18 3.14 -13.28
CA ALA A 173 -7.71 3.21 -14.65
C ALA A 173 -9.23 2.99 -14.75
N GLY A 174 -9.94 2.92 -13.62
CA GLY A 174 -11.41 2.81 -13.58
C GLY A 174 -11.95 1.41 -13.84
N LYS A 175 -11.15 0.34 -13.72
CA LYS A 175 -11.66 -1.03 -13.81
C LYS A 175 -12.65 -1.31 -12.68
N SER A 176 -13.72 -2.07 -13.01
CA SER A 176 -14.73 -2.45 -12.03
C SER A 176 -14.16 -3.34 -10.92
N ARG A 177 -14.78 -3.31 -9.73
CA ARG A 177 -14.43 -4.22 -8.63
C ARG A 177 -14.42 -5.68 -9.07
N GLN A 178 -15.36 -6.08 -9.91
CA GLN A 178 -15.39 -7.45 -10.44
C GLN A 178 -14.15 -7.78 -11.27
N ALA A 179 -13.67 -6.83 -12.08
CA ALA A 179 -12.43 -7.03 -12.84
C ALA A 179 -11.21 -7.16 -11.92
N LEU A 180 -11.12 -6.37 -10.84
CA LEU A 180 -10.03 -6.48 -9.86
C LEU A 180 -10.05 -7.85 -9.14
N ARG A 181 -11.24 -8.32 -8.74
CA ARG A 181 -11.43 -9.67 -8.17
C ARG A 181 -10.97 -10.77 -9.12
N ASN A 182 -11.34 -10.65 -10.40
CA ASN A 182 -10.95 -11.63 -11.40
C ASN A 182 -9.43 -11.69 -11.60
N ILE A 183 -8.74 -10.53 -11.58
CA ILE A 183 -7.27 -10.48 -11.63
C ILE A 183 -6.68 -11.18 -10.40
N ALA A 184 -7.14 -10.85 -9.20
CA ALA A 184 -6.66 -11.47 -7.97
C ALA A 184 -6.90 -12.98 -7.93
N ALA A 185 -8.11 -13.43 -8.34
CA ALA A 185 -8.47 -14.85 -8.38
C ALA A 185 -7.62 -15.62 -9.40
N LEU A 186 -7.36 -15.04 -10.58
CA LEU A 186 -6.49 -15.67 -11.58
C LEU A 186 -5.06 -15.76 -11.08
N ALA A 187 -4.53 -14.70 -10.52
CA ALA A 187 -3.19 -14.69 -9.92
C ALA A 187 -3.07 -15.73 -8.79
N GLY A 188 -4.10 -15.84 -7.92
CA GLY A 188 -4.14 -16.86 -6.87
C GLY A 188 -4.07 -18.28 -7.41
N LYS A 189 -4.71 -18.56 -8.57
CA LYS A 189 -4.66 -19.87 -9.22
C LYS A 189 -3.26 -20.23 -9.73
N VAL A 190 -2.47 -19.23 -10.15
CA VAL A 190 -1.08 -19.46 -10.59
C VAL A 190 -0.25 -20.09 -9.46
N TYR A 191 -0.48 -19.68 -8.21
CA TYR A 191 0.21 -20.26 -7.05
C TYR A 191 -0.22 -21.71 -6.76
N MET A 192 -1.49 -22.06 -7.08
CA MET A 192 -2.02 -23.43 -6.86
C MET A 192 -1.72 -24.37 -8.01
N GLY A 193 -1.43 -23.84 -9.21
CA GLY A 193 -1.34 -24.62 -10.45
C GLY A 193 0.09 -24.94 -10.91
N SER A 194 1.11 -24.63 -10.12
CA SER A 194 2.52 -24.93 -10.46
C SER A 194 2.88 -26.42 -10.35
N ASP A 195 1.89 -27.30 -10.08
CA ASP A 195 2.04 -28.75 -9.99
C ASP A 195 1.19 -29.47 -11.05
N ARG A 196 1.54 -29.32 -12.35
CA ARG A 196 1.22 -30.34 -13.35
C ARG A 196 2.16 -30.24 -14.54
#